data_a4a6f0117aa5db426fe2b4ac8e879e4a
#
_entry.id   a4a6f0117aa5db426fe2b4ac8e879e4a
#
_cell.length_a   1.000
_cell.length_b   1.000
_cell.length_c   1.000
_cell.angle_alpha   90.00
_cell.angle_beta   90.00
_cell.angle_gamma   90.00
#
_symmetry.space_group_name_H-M   'P 1'
#
loop_
_entity.id
_entity.type
_entity.pdbx_description
1 polymer ?
#
loop_
_entity_poly.entity_id
_entity_poly.type
_entity_poly.pdbx_seq_one_letter_code
_entity_poly.pdbx_strand_id
1 'polypeptide(L)'
;MEIWDGYYSDGTLAGVDLVRGEPIPEGLYFLVVEILVRHTDGDYLLMKRDPNKPAFGGYLEATAGGAAQKGEDAYTAALRELNEETGIVANTLTPIASMPYMRMLCHQYLCVTDCDKSSVTLQEGETVGCEWVTESEFIDFVNSGKMIPTQRERYDAYFRNLGYVK
;
A
#
# COMPACT_ATOMS: atom_id res chain seq x y z
N MET A 1 -14.27 -3.00 -16.13
CA MET A 1 -14.69 -1.81 -15.35
C MET A 1 -14.56 -2.18 -13.89
N GLU A 2 -13.70 -1.48 -13.14
CA GLU A 2 -13.50 -1.75 -11.71
C GLU A 2 -14.48 -0.91 -10.90
N ILE A 3 -15.20 -1.57 -10.00
CA ILE A 3 -16.23 -0.96 -9.14
C ILE A 3 -15.77 -1.06 -7.69
N TRP A 4 -15.96 0.03 -6.96
CA TRP A 4 -15.66 0.14 -5.54
C TRP A 4 -16.92 0.43 -4.75
N ASP A 5 -16.95 0.04 -3.49
CA ASP A 5 -17.97 0.53 -2.56
C ASP A 5 -17.66 1.97 -2.14
N GLY A 6 -18.70 2.80 -2.11
CA GLY A 6 -18.63 4.14 -1.51
C GLY A 6 -18.80 4.10 -0.01
N TYR A 7 -17.98 4.87 0.70
CA TYR A 7 -17.98 5.01 2.15
C TYR A 7 -18.16 6.46 2.57
N TYR A 8 -18.70 6.67 3.75
CA TYR A 8 -18.58 7.96 4.46
C TYR A 8 -17.24 8.06 5.18
N SER A 9 -16.87 9.26 5.63
CA SER A 9 -15.58 9.52 6.30
C SER A 9 -15.36 8.75 7.60
N ASP A 10 -16.44 8.26 8.22
CA ASP A 10 -16.40 7.44 9.43
C ASP A 10 -16.23 5.93 9.14
N GLY A 11 -16.10 5.55 7.88
CA GLY A 11 -15.93 4.16 7.44
C GLY A 11 -17.23 3.39 7.26
N THR A 12 -18.39 4.02 7.39
CA THR A 12 -19.67 3.36 7.12
C THR A 12 -19.96 3.30 5.62
N LEU A 13 -20.55 2.20 5.15
CA LEU A 13 -20.96 2.03 3.75
C LEU A 13 -22.05 3.03 3.38
N ALA A 14 -21.86 3.74 2.26
CA ALA A 14 -22.83 4.69 1.75
C ALA A 14 -23.89 4.04 0.86
N GLY A 15 -23.73 2.77 0.46
CA GLY A 15 -24.64 2.07 -0.44
C GLY A 15 -24.58 2.61 -1.88
N VAL A 16 -23.47 3.22 -2.26
CA VAL A 16 -23.23 3.80 -3.59
C VAL A 16 -22.06 3.12 -4.24
N ASP A 17 -22.21 2.73 -5.49
CA ASP A 17 -21.12 2.20 -6.31
C ASP A 17 -20.28 3.36 -6.87
N LEU A 18 -18.97 3.25 -6.76
CA LEU A 18 -18.00 4.15 -7.35
C LEU A 18 -17.29 3.42 -8.49
N VAL A 19 -17.02 4.12 -9.59
CA VAL A 19 -16.36 3.54 -10.76
C VAL A 19 -14.96 4.13 -10.90
N ARG A 20 -13.96 3.26 -11.06
CA ARG A 20 -12.58 3.69 -11.28
C ARG A 20 -12.48 4.60 -12.51
N GLY A 21 -11.87 5.77 -12.32
CA GLY A 21 -11.70 6.77 -13.37
C GLY A 21 -12.82 7.81 -13.46
N GLU A 22 -13.92 7.62 -12.71
CA GLU A 22 -14.96 8.62 -12.59
C GLU A 22 -14.74 9.52 -11.36
N PRO A 23 -15.24 10.76 -11.37
CA PRO A 23 -15.15 11.65 -10.20
C PRO A 23 -15.85 11.05 -8.98
N ILE A 24 -15.17 11.05 -7.84
CA ILE A 24 -15.77 10.63 -6.57
C ILE A 24 -16.70 11.74 -6.05
N PRO A 25 -17.98 11.47 -5.79
CA PRO A 25 -18.92 12.45 -5.26
C PRO A 25 -18.44 13.06 -3.95
N GLU A 26 -18.85 14.31 -3.70
CA GLU A 26 -18.49 15.00 -2.46
C GLU A 26 -19.03 14.25 -1.23
N GLY A 27 -18.21 14.15 -0.19
CA GLY A 27 -18.55 13.43 1.04
C GLY A 27 -18.39 11.91 0.95
N LEU A 28 -18.06 11.37 -0.22
CA LEU A 28 -17.77 9.95 -0.40
C LEU A 28 -16.28 9.66 -0.52
N TYR A 29 -15.94 8.45 -0.10
CA TYR A 29 -14.58 7.90 -0.08
C TYR A 29 -14.61 6.49 -0.66
N PHE A 30 -13.49 6.03 -1.20
CA PHE A 30 -13.26 4.62 -1.52
C PHE A 30 -12.15 4.06 -0.63
N LEU A 31 -12.14 2.76 -0.43
CA LEU A 31 -11.21 2.11 0.48
C LEU A 31 -9.93 1.75 -0.27
N VAL A 32 -8.79 2.12 0.32
CA VAL A 32 -7.45 1.81 -0.19
C VAL A 32 -6.65 1.12 0.90
N VAL A 33 -5.88 0.13 0.50
CA VAL A 33 -4.97 -0.60 1.39
C VAL A 33 -3.53 -0.38 0.99
N GLU A 34 -2.65 -0.34 1.98
CA GLU A 34 -1.20 -0.30 1.81
C GLU A 34 -0.56 -1.36 2.71
N ILE A 35 0.36 -2.12 2.18
CA ILE A 35 1.03 -3.18 2.91
C ILE A 35 2.54 -2.93 2.88
N LEU A 36 3.13 -2.70 4.04
CA LEU A 36 4.57 -2.65 4.24
C LEU A 36 5.06 -4.07 4.52
N VAL A 37 6.01 -4.55 3.73
CA VAL A 37 6.57 -5.90 3.88
C VAL A 37 7.93 -5.84 4.54
N ARG A 38 8.08 -6.58 5.64
CA ARG A 38 9.32 -6.79 6.37
C ARG A 38 9.64 -8.28 6.45
N HIS A 39 10.85 -8.65 6.09
CA HIS A 39 11.34 -10.00 6.27
C HIS A 39 11.74 -10.26 7.73
N THR A 40 11.72 -11.52 8.16
CA THR A 40 12.08 -11.92 9.52
C THR A 40 13.54 -11.60 9.91
N ASP A 41 14.43 -11.43 8.92
CA ASP A 41 15.81 -10.99 9.15
C ASP A 41 15.98 -9.47 9.32
N GLY A 42 14.89 -8.70 9.16
CA GLY A 42 14.86 -7.26 9.33
C GLY A 42 14.81 -6.44 8.06
N ASP A 43 15.03 -7.05 6.89
CA ASP A 43 14.98 -6.35 5.61
C ASP A 43 13.57 -5.94 5.22
N TYR A 44 13.44 -4.85 4.46
CA TYR A 44 12.20 -4.34 3.90
C TYR A 44 12.16 -4.56 2.38
N LEU A 45 10.98 -4.83 1.85
CA LEU A 45 10.76 -4.97 0.41
C LEU A 45 10.34 -3.62 -0.20
N LEU A 46 11.10 -3.15 -1.17
CA LEU A 46 10.73 -2.02 -2.03
C LEU A 46 10.36 -2.53 -3.42
N MET A 47 9.28 -1.98 -3.98
CA MET A 47 8.82 -2.29 -5.33
C MET A 47 9.02 -1.07 -6.23
N LYS A 48 9.56 -1.28 -7.44
CA LYS A 48 9.76 -0.22 -8.42
C LYS A 48 8.53 -0.14 -9.34
N ARG A 49 7.83 0.98 -9.27
CA ARG A 49 6.64 1.23 -10.11
C ARG A 49 7.00 1.28 -11.58
N ASP A 50 6.10 0.75 -12.42
CA ASP A 50 6.24 0.88 -13.88
C ASP A 50 6.34 2.37 -14.25
N PRO A 51 7.36 2.78 -15.04
CA PRO A 51 7.50 4.17 -15.49
C PRO A 51 6.28 4.72 -16.24
N ASN A 52 5.47 3.85 -16.83
CA ASN A 52 4.26 4.24 -17.57
C ASN A 52 3.04 4.51 -16.66
N LYS A 53 3.14 4.29 -15.34
CA LYS A 53 2.04 4.60 -14.42
C LYS A 53 1.76 6.11 -14.43
N PRO A 54 0.47 6.53 -14.46
CA PRO A 54 0.09 7.94 -14.53
C PRO A 54 0.59 8.77 -13.34
N ALA A 55 0.70 8.14 -12.16
CA ALA A 55 1.17 8.78 -10.94
C ALA A 55 2.43 8.07 -10.44
N PHE A 56 3.48 8.86 -10.19
CA PHE A 56 4.73 8.41 -9.59
C PHE A 56 5.41 7.23 -10.32
N GLY A 57 5.29 7.16 -11.66
CA GLY A 57 6.00 6.16 -12.46
C GLY A 57 7.51 6.19 -12.21
N GLY A 58 8.13 5.02 -12.03
CA GLY A 58 9.57 4.88 -11.76
C GLY A 58 10.00 5.13 -10.32
N TYR A 59 9.09 5.56 -9.43
CA TYR A 59 9.37 5.66 -7.99
C TYR A 59 9.46 4.28 -7.34
N LEU A 60 10.14 4.23 -6.19
CA LEU A 60 10.09 3.09 -5.28
C LEU A 60 8.95 3.28 -4.27
N GLU A 61 8.25 2.22 -3.98
CA GLU A 61 7.17 2.19 -2.99
C GLU A 61 7.35 1.07 -1.96
N ALA A 62 6.83 1.28 -0.77
CA ALA A 62 6.91 0.38 0.37
C ALA A 62 5.50 -0.11 0.75
N THR A 63 4.99 -1.22 0.31
CA THR A 63 5.55 -2.18 -0.65
C THR A 63 4.51 -2.43 -1.73
N ALA A 64 3.27 -2.79 -1.32
CA ALA A 64 2.13 -3.11 -2.18
C ALA A 64 0.90 -2.32 -1.75
N GLY A 65 -0.09 -2.19 -2.63
CA GLY A 65 -1.35 -1.56 -2.27
C GLY A 65 -2.25 -1.23 -3.45
N GLY A 66 -3.52 -1.06 -3.14
CA GLY A 66 -4.51 -0.75 -4.15
C GLY A 66 -5.89 -0.49 -3.55
N ALA A 67 -6.88 -0.32 -4.42
CA ALA A 67 -8.25 -0.11 -4.01
C ALA A 67 -8.96 -1.43 -3.71
N ALA A 68 -9.75 -1.46 -2.64
CA ALA A 68 -10.64 -2.58 -2.39
C ALA A 68 -11.71 -2.65 -3.47
N GLN A 69 -11.97 -3.84 -3.99
CA GLN A 69 -13.05 -4.09 -4.92
C GLN A 69 -14.38 -4.10 -4.18
N LYS A 70 -15.47 -3.90 -4.93
CA LYS A 70 -16.82 -3.95 -4.35
C LYS A 70 -17.05 -5.26 -3.59
N GLY A 71 -17.50 -5.12 -2.35
CA GLY A 71 -17.77 -6.24 -1.44
C GLY A 71 -16.54 -6.75 -0.66
N GLU A 72 -15.35 -6.21 -0.89
CA GLU A 72 -14.17 -6.54 -0.09
C GLU A 72 -14.06 -5.64 1.15
N ASP A 73 -13.70 -6.22 2.28
CA ASP A 73 -13.18 -5.46 3.42
C ASP A 73 -11.69 -5.13 3.24
N ALA A 74 -11.16 -4.24 4.08
CA ALA A 74 -9.78 -3.81 3.99
C ALA A 74 -8.77 -4.96 4.14
N TYR A 75 -9.04 -5.90 5.02
CA TYR A 75 -8.13 -7.01 5.28
C TYR A 75 -8.05 -7.98 4.08
N THR A 76 -9.20 -8.30 3.51
CA THR A 76 -9.31 -9.15 2.30
C THR A 76 -8.62 -8.49 1.11
N ALA A 77 -8.88 -7.19 0.90
CA ALA A 77 -8.20 -6.41 -0.15
C ALA A 77 -6.68 -6.40 0.03
N ALA A 78 -6.20 -6.22 1.28
CA ALA A 78 -4.76 -6.20 1.56
C ALA A 78 -4.08 -7.53 1.26
N LEU A 79 -4.71 -8.65 1.60
CA LEU A 79 -4.17 -9.98 1.26
C LEU A 79 -4.13 -10.21 -0.25
N ARG A 80 -5.15 -9.78 -0.99
CA ARG A 80 -5.22 -9.90 -2.44
C ARG A 80 -4.14 -9.04 -3.11
N GLU A 81 -4.07 -7.75 -2.78
CA GLU A 81 -3.08 -6.82 -3.36
C GLU A 81 -1.64 -7.28 -3.09
N LEU A 82 -1.34 -7.71 -1.86
CA LEU A 82 -0.03 -8.26 -1.52
C LEU A 82 0.35 -9.43 -2.43
N ASN A 83 -0.57 -10.37 -2.62
CA ASN A 83 -0.33 -11.54 -3.46
C ASN A 83 -0.22 -11.17 -4.96
N GLU A 84 -1.11 -10.32 -5.47
CA GLU A 84 -1.10 -9.90 -6.87
C GLU A 84 0.17 -9.16 -7.25
N GLU A 85 0.61 -8.22 -6.42
CA GLU A 85 1.77 -7.37 -6.73
C GLU A 85 3.12 -8.00 -6.41
N THR A 86 3.19 -8.94 -5.46
CA THR A 86 4.47 -9.49 -4.98
C THR A 86 4.57 -11.01 -5.03
N GLY A 87 3.47 -11.73 -5.20
CA GLY A 87 3.42 -13.19 -5.07
C GLY A 87 3.49 -13.69 -3.62
N ILE A 88 3.63 -12.80 -2.64
CA ILE A 88 3.70 -13.19 -1.22
C ILE A 88 2.32 -13.59 -0.74
N VAL A 89 2.22 -14.78 -0.15
CA VAL A 89 1.03 -15.26 0.54
C VAL A 89 1.23 -15.11 2.04
N ALA A 90 0.50 -14.17 2.64
CA ALA A 90 0.55 -13.94 4.08
C ALA A 90 -0.59 -14.68 4.79
N ASN A 91 -0.28 -15.28 5.95
CA ASN A 91 -1.29 -15.87 6.82
C ASN A 91 -1.97 -14.80 7.68
N THR A 92 -1.22 -13.77 8.07
CA THR A 92 -1.71 -12.67 8.91
C THR A 92 -1.05 -11.36 8.50
N LEU A 93 -1.80 -10.27 8.66
CA LEU A 93 -1.31 -8.91 8.53
C LEU A 93 -1.58 -8.17 9.86
N THR A 94 -0.64 -7.35 10.28
CA THR A 94 -0.80 -6.52 11.48
C THR A 94 -1.25 -5.12 11.08
N PRO A 95 -2.41 -4.62 11.56
CA PRO A 95 -2.82 -3.25 11.28
C PRO A 95 -1.79 -2.22 11.81
N ILE A 96 -1.47 -1.23 10.99
CA ILE A 96 -0.60 -0.10 11.37
C ILE A 96 -1.43 1.12 11.70
N ALA A 97 -2.28 1.55 10.75
CA ALA A 97 -3.09 2.75 10.85
C ALA A 97 -4.29 2.70 9.92
N SER A 98 -5.29 3.52 10.23
CA SER A 98 -6.43 3.81 9.34
C SER A 98 -6.69 5.30 9.38
N MET A 99 -6.84 5.92 8.20
CA MET A 99 -7.06 7.36 8.13
C MET A 99 -7.80 7.75 6.85
N PRO A 100 -8.66 8.77 6.89
CA PRO A 100 -9.09 9.43 5.67
C PRO A 100 -7.92 10.21 5.08
N TYR A 101 -7.72 10.10 3.77
CA TYR A 101 -6.71 10.83 3.04
C TYR A 101 -7.26 11.21 1.66
N MET A 102 -7.41 12.51 1.37
CA MET A 102 -8.08 12.98 0.16
C MET A 102 -9.49 12.39 0.02
N ARG A 103 -9.71 11.55 -0.98
CA ARG A 103 -10.97 10.82 -1.22
C ARG A 103 -10.87 9.33 -0.89
N MET A 104 -9.86 8.94 -0.12
CA MET A 104 -9.57 7.55 0.25
C MET A 104 -9.75 7.35 1.75
N LEU A 105 -10.24 6.18 2.13
CA LEU A 105 -10.04 5.62 3.46
C LEU A 105 -8.84 4.67 3.37
N CYS A 106 -7.70 5.10 3.88
CA CYS A 106 -6.47 4.33 3.81
C CYS A 106 -6.34 3.42 5.02
N HIS A 107 -6.17 2.12 4.78
CA HIS A 107 -5.85 1.12 5.78
C HIS A 107 -4.45 0.57 5.53
N GLN A 108 -3.59 0.70 6.52
CA GLN A 108 -2.18 0.29 6.42
C GLN A 108 -1.92 -0.95 7.26
N TYR A 109 -1.14 -1.87 6.72
CA TYR A 109 -0.77 -3.13 7.34
C TYR A 109 0.72 -3.39 7.25
N LEU A 110 1.25 -4.11 8.25
CA LEU A 110 2.57 -4.71 8.22
C LEU A 110 2.41 -6.20 7.91
N CYS A 111 3.14 -6.67 6.91
CA CYS A 111 3.37 -8.08 6.63
C CYS A 111 4.77 -8.45 7.08
N VAL A 112 4.89 -9.35 8.05
CA VAL A 112 6.16 -9.98 8.40
C VAL A 112 6.19 -11.35 7.74
N THR A 113 7.22 -11.63 6.94
CA THR A 113 7.34 -12.85 6.15
C THR A 113 8.73 -13.47 6.27
N ASP A 114 8.80 -14.78 6.15
CA ASP A 114 10.02 -15.57 6.02
C ASP A 114 10.18 -16.17 4.61
N CYS A 115 9.49 -15.60 3.62
CA CYS A 115 9.51 -16.10 2.25
C CYS A 115 10.94 -16.11 1.68
N ASP A 116 11.17 -16.96 0.69
CA ASP A 116 12.38 -16.84 -0.13
C ASP A 116 12.35 -15.48 -0.84
N LYS A 117 13.34 -14.63 -0.55
CA LYS A 117 13.45 -13.28 -1.12
C LYS A 117 13.50 -13.27 -2.65
N SER A 118 14.00 -14.35 -3.25
CA SER A 118 14.05 -14.54 -4.71
C SER A 118 12.70 -14.96 -5.31
N SER A 119 11.71 -15.31 -4.49
CA SER A 119 10.39 -15.74 -4.94
C SER A 119 9.42 -14.59 -5.26
N VAL A 120 9.80 -13.35 -4.99
CA VAL A 120 8.97 -12.18 -5.29
C VAL A 120 8.71 -12.10 -6.80
N THR A 121 7.43 -11.98 -7.15
CA THR A 121 6.98 -11.81 -8.54
C THR A 121 6.55 -10.37 -8.79
N LEU A 122 6.57 -9.96 -10.04
CA LEU A 122 6.17 -8.62 -10.45
C LEU A 122 4.84 -8.70 -11.19
N GLN A 123 3.92 -7.80 -10.88
CA GLN A 123 2.67 -7.67 -11.62
C GLN A 123 2.89 -6.80 -12.86
N GLU A 124 2.57 -7.34 -14.03
CA GLU A 124 2.70 -6.62 -15.30
C GLU A 124 1.86 -5.32 -15.30
N GLY A 125 2.48 -4.22 -15.73
CA GLY A 125 1.85 -2.90 -15.76
C GLY A 125 1.79 -2.19 -14.41
N GLU A 126 2.15 -2.85 -13.31
CA GLU A 126 2.22 -2.26 -11.97
C GLU A 126 3.66 -2.00 -11.54
N THR A 127 4.51 -3.02 -11.60
CA THR A 127 5.90 -2.95 -11.12
C THR A 127 6.87 -3.55 -12.14
N VAL A 128 8.09 -3.01 -12.18
CA VAL A 128 9.17 -3.45 -13.09
C VAL A 128 10.41 -3.94 -12.36
N GLY A 129 10.41 -3.94 -11.04
CA GLY A 129 11.53 -4.41 -10.22
C GLY A 129 11.18 -4.44 -8.75
N CYS A 130 12.00 -5.11 -7.98
CA CYS A 130 11.93 -5.12 -6.53
C CYS A 130 13.34 -5.22 -5.95
N GLU A 131 13.48 -4.76 -4.71
CA GLU A 131 14.71 -4.91 -3.94
C GLU A 131 14.42 -5.09 -2.46
N TRP A 132 15.18 -5.95 -1.82
CA TRP A 132 15.22 -6.08 -0.38
C TRP A 132 16.34 -5.19 0.15
N VAL A 133 15.99 -4.29 1.06
CA VAL A 133 16.92 -3.34 1.68
C VAL A 133 17.00 -3.59 3.18
N THR A 134 18.18 -3.40 3.76
CA THR A 134 18.35 -3.48 5.21
C THR A 134 17.53 -2.41 5.92
N GLU A 135 17.26 -2.59 7.21
CA GLU A 135 16.54 -1.58 8.01
C GLU A 135 17.23 -0.20 7.94
N SER A 136 18.56 -0.16 7.96
CA SER A 136 19.32 1.11 7.84
C SER A 136 19.10 1.77 6.49
N GLU A 137 19.17 1.00 5.40
CA GLU A 137 18.91 1.51 4.04
C GLU A 137 17.45 1.95 3.87
N PHE A 138 16.51 1.25 4.51
CA PHE A 138 15.11 1.64 4.53
C PHE A 138 14.91 2.97 5.26
N ILE A 139 15.56 3.18 6.41
CA ILE A 139 15.54 4.47 7.13
C ILE A 139 16.11 5.59 6.25
N ASP A 140 17.21 5.35 5.57
CA ASP A 140 17.78 6.31 4.62
C ASP A 140 16.83 6.61 3.47
N PHE A 141 16.18 5.60 2.92
CA PHE A 141 15.15 5.74 1.88
C PHE A 141 13.97 6.61 2.34
N VAL A 142 13.43 6.34 3.54
CA VAL A 142 12.31 7.10 4.14
C VAL A 142 12.65 8.60 4.29
N ASN A 143 13.93 8.93 4.54
CA ASN A 143 14.40 10.31 4.75
C ASN A 143 15.03 10.96 3.49
N SER A 144 15.15 10.22 2.39
CA SER A 144 15.86 10.68 1.19
C SER A 144 15.06 11.60 0.26
N GLY A 145 13.74 11.67 0.43
CA GLY A 145 12.83 12.29 -0.53
C GLY A 145 12.55 11.44 -1.78
N LYS A 146 13.07 10.21 -1.85
CA LYS A 146 12.86 9.26 -2.98
C LYS A 146 11.61 8.41 -2.84
N MET A 147 11.09 8.28 -1.62
CA MET A 147 9.80 7.65 -1.38
C MET A 147 8.68 8.48 -1.99
N ILE A 148 7.62 7.86 -2.48
CA ILE A 148 6.44 8.56 -2.97
C ILE A 148 5.96 9.55 -1.90
N PRO A 149 5.89 10.86 -2.17
CA PRO A 149 5.61 11.87 -1.13
C PRO A 149 4.32 11.62 -0.37
N THR A 150 3.25 11.26 -1.07
CA THR A 150 1.95 10.99 -0.47
C THR A 150 1.94 9.70 0.37
N GLN A 151 2.71 8.68 -0.01
CA GLN A 151 2.89 7.48 0.80
C GLN A 151 3.72 7.80 2.05
N ARG A 152 4.82 8.56 1.89
CA ARG A 152 5.65 9.03 3.00
C ARG A 152 4.84 9.79 4.06
N GLU A 153 3.92 10.65 3.60
CA GLU A 153 3.03 11.42 4.47
C GLU A 153 2.09 10.51 5.27
N ARG A 154 1.45 9.54 4.62
CA ARG A 154 0.54 8.59 5.27
C ARG A 154 1.23 7.68 6.30
N TYR A 155 2.51 7.35 6.09
CA TYR A 155 3.31 6.55 7.02
C TYR A 155 4.05 7.39 8.08
N ASP A 156 3.98 8.73 8.08
CA ASP A 156 4.81 9.57 8.94
C ASP A 156 4.68 9.24 10.43
N ALA A 157 3.46 9.10 10.94
CA ALA A 157 3.23 8.79 12.35
C ALA A 157 3.82 7.42 12.73
N TYR A 158 3.67 6.43 11.87
CA TYR A 158 4.23 5.08 12.08
C TYR A 158 5.76 5.11 12.11
N PHE A 159 6.39 5.77 11.13
CA PHE A 159 7.86 5.87 11.07
C PHE A 159 8.43 6.69 12.23
N ARG A 160 7.73 7.71 12.70
CA ARG A 160 8.13 8.45 13.92
C ARG A 160 8.07 7.56 15.15
N ASN A 161 7.03 6.75 15.29
CA ASN A 161 6.90 5.81 16.41
C ASN A 161 8.01 4.75 16.42
N LEU A 162 8.52 4.37 15.25
CA LEU A 162 9.68 3.47 15.11
C LEU A 162 11.02 4.19 15.31
N GLY A 163 11.04 5.53 15.39
CA GLY A 163 12.27 6.32 15.47
C GLY A 163 13.01 6.46 14.13
N TYR A 164 12.35 6.17 13.01
CA TYR A 164 12.93 6.25 11.65
C TYR A 164 12.99 7.68 11.12
N VAL A 165 12.13 8.55 11.64
CA VAL A 165 12.05 9.97 11.27
C VAL A 165 12.29 10.82 12.50
N LYS A 166 13.17 11.82 12.35
CA LYS A 166 13.53 12.77 13.40
C LYS A 166 12.53 13.92 13.49
#